data_c5d9ba2ffb70a10e9376fa5a58bf45d7
#
_entry.id   c5d9ba2ffb70a10e9376fa5a58bf45d7
#
_cell.length_a   1.000
_cell.length_b   1.000
_cell.length_c   1.000
_cell.angle_alpha   90.00
_cell.angle_beta   90.00
_cell.angle_gamma   90.00
#
_symmetry.space_group_name_H-M   'P 1'
#
loop_
_entity.id
_entity.type
_entity.pdbx_description
1 polymer ?
#
loop_
_entity_poly.entity_id
_entity_poly.type
_entity_poly.pdbx_seq_one_letter_code
_entity_poly.pdbx_strand_id
1 'polypeptide(L)' 'MQLGQAIAQIRKERGLTQEAFAKMYNVTRQTVSNWENEKSYPDLSTLVKISDEFNVSLDVLLKGDFR' A
#
# COMPACT_ATOMS: atom_id res chain seq x y z
N MET A 1 -10.50 -2.72 8.69
CA MET A 1 -9.72 -3.00 7.48
C MET A 1 -8.25 -2.81 7.81
N GLN A 2 -7.39 -3.70 7.33
CA GLN A 2 -5.97 -3.67 7.68
C GLN A 2 -5.09 -3.31 6.49
N LEU A 3 -5.60 -2.45 5.63
CA LEU A 3 -4.92 -2.05 4.41
C LEU A 3 -3.59 -1.34 4.69
N GLY A 4 -3.58 -0.48 5.71
CA GLY A 4 -2.35 0.25 6.06
C GLY A 4 -1.22 -0.69 6.43
N GLN A 5 -1.52 -1.71 7.23
CA GLN A 5 -0.53 -2.71 7.62
C GLN A 5 -0.02 -3.47 6.41
N ALA A 6 -0.91 -3.81 5.48
CA ALA A 6 -0.53 -4.51 4.27
C ALA A 6 0.40 -3.66 3.40
N ILE A 7 0.07 -2.39 3.22
CA ILE A 7 0.89 -1.48 2.42
C ILE A 7 2.28 -1.34 3.05
N ALA A 8 2.36 -1.15 4.36
CA ALA A 8 3.64 -1.03 5.04
C ALA A 8 4.47 -2.30 4.89
N GLN A 9 3.85 -3.46 5.01
CA GLN A 9 4.56 -4.72 4.90
C GLN A 9 5.11 -4.94 3.48
N ILE A 10 4.27 -4.72 2.47
CA ILE A 10 4.67 -4.85 1.06
C ILE A 10 5.86 -3.94 0.77
N ARG A 11 5.76 -2.68 1.20
CA ARG A 11 6.80 -1.70 0.99
C ARG A 11 8.12 -2.14 1.61
N LYS A 12 8.07 -2.56 2.87
CA LYS A 12 9.26 -2.95 3.62
C LYS A 12 9.91 -4.21 3.04
N GLU A 13 9.12 -5.15 2.60
CA GLU A 13 9.63 -6.38 1.99
C GLU A 13 10.40 -6.11 0.70
N ARG A 14 10.05 -5.03 0.00
CA ARG A 14 10.76 -4.62 -1.22
C ARG A 14 11.86 -3.60 -0.94
N GLY A 15 12.12 -3.29 0.33
CA GLY A 15 13.16 -2.33 0.71
C GLY A 15 12.86 -0.91 0.30
N LEU A 16 11.58 -0.55 0.16
CA LEU A 16 11.17 0.78 -0.30
C LEU A 16 10.90 1.70 0.87
N THR A 17 11.33 2.97 0.75
CA THR A 17 10.92 4.01 1.67
C THR A 17 9.50 4.44 1.34
N GLN A 18 8.85 5.15 2.27
CA GLN A 18 7.54 5.73 1.99
C GLN A 18 7.59 6.67 0.78
N GLU A 19 8.67 7.44 0.66
CA GLU A 19 8.82 8.35 -0.47
C GLU A 19 8.96 7.60 -1.79
N ALA A 20 9.75 6.54 -1.82
CA ALA A 20 9.92 5.74 -3.04
C ALA A 20 8.59 5.11 -3.46
N PHE A 21 7.85 4.56 -2.50
CA PHE A 21 6.54 3.98 -2.75
C PHE A 21 5.56 5.05 -3.28
N ALA A 22 5.60 6.24 -2.66
CA ALA A 22 4.74 7.36 -3.07
C ALA A 22 4.98 7.74 -4.54
N LYS A 23 6.24 7.77 -4.96
CA LYS A 23 6.58 8.11 -6.34
C LYS A 23 6.02 7.10 -7.35
N MET A 24 5.92 5.84 -6.97
CA MET A 24 5.36 4.82 -7.85
C MET A 24 3.90 5.09 -8.20
N TYR A 25 3.17 5.75 -7.31
CA TYR A 25 1.74 5.99 -7.47
C TYR A 25 1.39 7.46 -7.62
N ASN A 26 2.42 8.30 -7.84
CA ASN A 26 2.25 9.73 -8.08
C ASN A 26 1.49 10.42 -6.94
N VAL A 27 1.83 10.05 -5.72
CA VAL A 27 1.28 10.67 -4.51
C VAL A 27 2.43 11.17 -3.64
N THR A 28 2.10 11.87 -2.55
CA THR A 28 3.12 12.38 -1.64
C THR A 28 3.46 11.33 -0.57
N ARG A 29 4.65 11.48 0.04
CA ARG A 29 5.03 10.64 1.17
C ARG A 29 3.98 10.73 2.30
N GLN A 30 3.45 11.94 2.54
CA GLN A 30 2.42 12.12 3.56
C GLN A 30 1.18 11.29 3.26
N THR A 31 0.79 11.19 1.98
CA THR A 31 -0.34 10.36 1.58
C THR A 31 -0.08 8.89 1.93
N VAL A 32 1.12 8.39 1.64
CA VAL A 32 1.47 7.00 1.97
C VAL A 32 1.45 6.79 3.48
N SER A 33 1.98 7.74 4.25
CA SER A 33 1.94 7.69 5.70
C SER A 33 0.49 7.62 6.20
N ASN A 34 -0.39 8.42 5.63
CA ASN A 34 -1.82 8.38 5.98
C ASN A 34 -2.43 7.02 5.69
N TRP A 35 -2.10 6.43 4.53
CA TRP A 35 -2.57 5.08 4.19
C TRP A 35 -2.11 4.05 5.23
N GLU A 36 -0.83 4.10 5.60
CA GLU A 36 -0.26 3.12 6.53
C GLU A 36 -0.82 3.28 7.95
N ASN A 37 -1.28 4.48 8.28
CA ASN A 37 -1.88 4.77 9.58
C ASN A 37 -3.41 4.74 9.58
N GLU A 38 -4.02 4.24 8.51
CA GLU A 38 -5.48 4.10 8.35
C GLU A 38 -6.22 5.45 8.45
N LYS A 39 -5.55 6.54 8.13
CA LYS A 39 -6.17 7.88 8.12
C LYS A 39 -6.86 8.18 6.81
N SER A 40 -6.39 7.57 5.74
CA SER A 40 -7.01 7.66 4.42
C SER A 40 -6.70 6.38 3.67
N TYR A 41 -7.31 6.20 2.51
CA TYR A 41 -7.16 4.97 1.73
C TYR A 41 -6.94 5.30 0.26
N PRO A 42 -6.14 4.48 -0.45
CA PRO A 42 -6.04 4.61 -1.90
C PRO A 42 -7.39 4.33 -2.54
N ASP A 43 -7.64 4.96 -3.68
CA ASP A 43 -8.84 4.65 -4.44
C ASP A 43 -8.71 3.26 -5.08
N LEU A 44 -9.81 2.76 -5.64
CA LEU A 44 -9.84 1.41 -6.22
C LEU A 44 -8.80 1.25 -7.33
N SER A 45 -8.65 2.26 -8.18
CA SER A 45 -7.68 2.22 -9.27
C SER A 45 -6.26 2.03 -8.74
N THR A 46 -5.90 2.76 -7.69
CA THR A 46 -4.58 2.65 -7.07
C THR A 46 -4.40 1.29 -6.40
N LEU A 47 -5.45 0.78 -5.74
CA LEU A 47 -5.41 -0.55 -5.11
C LEU A 47 -5.13 -1.64 -6.14
N VAL A 48 -5.77 -1.55 -7.31
CA VAL A 48 -5.53 -2.52 -8.38
C VAL A 48 -4.09 -2.45 -8.86
N LYS A 49 -3.54 -1.24 -8.99
CA LYS A 49 -2.15 -1.07 -9.40
C LYS A 49 -1.18 -1.68 -8.38
N ILE A 50 -1.45 -1.47 -7.09
CA ILE A 50 -0.63 -2.06 -6.03
C ILE A 50 -0.70 -3.58 -6.10
N SER A 51 -1.90 -4.12 -6.25
CA SER A 51 -2.11 -5.55 -6.37
C SER A 51 -1.29 -6.13 -7.52
N ASP A 52 -1.36 -5.50 -8.68
CA ASP A 52 -0.65 -5.96 -9.87
C ASP A 52 0.86 -5.82 -9.73
N GLU A 53 1.33 -4.68 -9.24
CA GLU A 53 2.75 -4.38 -9.15
C GLU A 53 3.47 -5.31 -8.17
N PHE A 54 2.83 -5.60 -7.05
CA PHE A 54 3.45 -6.41 -6.00
C PHE A 54 2.96 -7.86 -6.00
N ASN A 55 2.14 -8.21 -6.97
CA ASN A 55 1.62 -9.58 -7.13
C ASN A 55 0.95 -10.07 -5.85
N VAL A 56 0.11 -9.24 -5.27
CA VAL A 56 -0.64 -9.51 -4.04
C VAL A 56 -2.12 -9.35 -4.36
N SER A 57 -2.95 -10.30 -3.93
CA SER A 57 -4.38 -10.21 -4.22
C SER A 57 -5.02 -9.03 -3.49
N LEU A 58 -6.07 -8.47 -4.07
CA LEU A 58 -6.84 -7.41 -3.41
C LEU A 58 -7.38 -7.89 -2.07
N ASP A 59 -7.77 -9.15 -1.97
CA ASP A 59 -8.27 -9.73 -0.73
C ASP A 59 -7.22 -9.64 0.37
N VAL A 60 -5.97 -10.00 0.06
CA VAL A 60 -4.86 -9.91 1.01
C VAL A 60 -4.61 -8.45 1.41
N LEU A 61 -4.64 -7.53 0.43
CA LEU A 61 -4.45 -6.11 0.72
C LEU A 61 -5.51 -5.60 1.68
N LEU A 62 -6.77 -5.93 1.41
CA LEU A 62 -7.89 -5.40 2.20
C LEU A 62 -7.95 -6.02 3.59
N LYS A 63 -7.54 -7.26 3.74
CA LYS A 63 -7.55 -7.95 5.04
C LYS A 63 -6.25 -7.79 5.80
N GLY A 64 -5.15 -7.48 5.09
CA GLY A 64 -3.84 -7.36 5.72
C GLY A 64 -3.31 -8.69 6.23
N ASP A 65 -3.74 -9.80 5.64
CA ASP A 65 -3.40 -11.14 6.09
C ASP A 65 -2.38 -11.76 5.14
N PHE A 66 -1.13 -11.76 5.55
CA PHE A 66 -0.03 -12.33 4.79
C PHE A 66 0.35 -13.69 5.38
N ARG A 67 -0.05 -14.72 4.70
CA ARG A 67 0.27 -16.08 5.11
C ARG A 67 1.18 -16.78 4.12
#